data_b5ae0ddffb8ce88cae24e69d5aa7a482
#
_entry.id   b5ae0ddffb8ce88cae24e69d5aa7a482
#
_cell.length_a   1.000
_cell.length_b   1.000
_cell.length_c   1.000
_cell.angle_alpha   90.00
_cell.angle_beta   90.00
_cell.angle_gamma   90.00
#
_symmetry.space_group_name_H-M   'P 1'
#
loop_
_entity.id
_entity.type
_entity.pdbx_description
1 polymer ?
#
loop_
_entity_poly.entity_id
_entity_poly.type
_entity_poly.pdbx_seq_one_letter_code
_entity_poly.pdbx_strand_id
1 'polypeptide(L)'
;MALVYLRELNNQTKFAIWKIEETAEELLSKLQLDDSEQEKLRHLSKGKRTLHWLATRVLLRYLLQTNEYIHCPSDNNGKPYLPDYPYKISLTHSFEYAGVMLSTQGDCGMDLELVMDKVVRIKEKFLKPEELAFINP
;
A
#
# COMPACT_ATOMS: atom_id res chain seq x y z
N MET A 1 2.84 12.91 -1.62
CA MET A 1 1.80 11.94 -1.94
C MET A 1 0.48 12.37 -1.36
N ALA A 2 -0.58 12.19 -2.13
CA ALA A 2 -1.91 12.57 -1.66
C ALA A 2 -2.53 11.40 -0.91
N LEU A 3 -2.53 11.47 0.42
CA LEU A 3 -3.24 10.51 1.25
C LEU A 3 -4.73 10.68 1.02
N VAL A 4 -5.38 9.67 0.47
CA VAL A 4 -6.81 9.69 0.20
C VAL A 4 -7.58 9.24 1.43
N TYR A 5 -7.03 8.27 2.14
CA TYR A 5 -7.75 7.63 3.23
C TYR A 5 -6.78 6.96 4.19
N LEU A 6 -6.91 7.27 5.48
CA LEU A 6 -6.16 6.60 6.55
C LEU A 6 -7.16 6.24 7.65
N ARG A 7 -7.15 4.99 8.10
CA ARG A 7 -8.12 4.52 9.07
C ARG A 7 -7.55 3.46 9.99
N GLU A 8 -7.85 3.59 11.28
CA GLU A 8 -7.72 2.49 12.24
C GLU A 8 -9.12 1.91 12.43
N LEU A 9 -9.31 0.65 12.04
CA LEU A 9 -10.59 -0.04 12.23
C LEU A 9 -10.80 -0.41 13.69
N ASN A 10 -9.71 -0.71 14.37
CA ASN A 10 -9.66 -1.01 15.80
C ASN A 10 -8.19 -0.93 16.23
N ASN A 11 -7.88 -1.32 17.47
CA ASN A 11 -6.51 -1.29 17.96
C ASN A 11 -5.56 -2.25 17.24
N GLN A 12 -6.09 -3.10 16.35
CA GLN A 12 -5.35 -4.21 15.75
C GLN A 12 -5.27 -4.13 14.22
N THR A 13 -6.05 -3.27 13.60
CA THR A 13 -6.10 -3.18 12.13
C THR A 13 -6.12 -1.72 11.69
N LYS A 14 -5.21 -1.38 10.79
CA LYS A 14 -5.19 -0.07 10.16
C LYS A 14 -4.86 -0.19 8.68
N PHE A 15 -5.33 0.75 7.90
CA PHE A 15 -5.04 0.78 6.48
C PHE A 15 -4.92 2.21 5.98
N ALA A 16 -4.28 2.35 4.83
CA ALA A 16 -4.16 3.63 4.15
C ALA A 16 -4.30 3.42 2.65
N ILE A 17 -4.90 4.39 2.00
CA ILE A 17 -5.02 4.46 0.55
C ILE A 17 -4.59 5.84 0.13
N TRP A 18 -3.75 5.92 -0.87
CA TRP A 18 -3.34 7.20 -1.40
C TRP A 18 -3.30 7.20 -2.93
N LYS A 19 -3.37 8.41 -3.50
CA LYS A 19 -3.19 8.60 -4.92
C LYS A 19 -1.70 8.76 -5.22
N ILE A 20 -1.22 8.03 -6.21
CA ILE A 20 0.18 8.08 -6.62
C ILE A 20 0.35 9.28 -7.55
N GLU A 21 1.06 10.29 -7.08
CA GLU A 21 1.35 11.50 -7.85
C GLU A 21 2.83 11.64 -8.14
N GLU A 22 3.65 10.82 -7.52
CA GLU A 22 5.10 10.87 -7.63
C GLU A 22 5.62 10.06 -8.80
N THR A 23 6.83 10.41 -9.24
CA THR A 23 7.58 9.59 -10.18
C THR A 23 8.21 8.39 -9.45
N ALA A 24 8.63 7.38 -10.21
CA ALA A 24 9.33 6.24 -9.65
C ALA A 24 10.61 6.67 -8.92
N GLU A 25 11.32 7.66 -9.44
CA GLU A 25 12.54 8.17 -8.82
C GLU A 25 12.27 8.81 -7.46
N GLU A 26 11.19 9.59 -7.36
CA GLU A 26 10.80 10.21 -6.09
C GLU A 26 10.45 9.16 -5.04
N LEU A 27 9.70 8.13 -5.44
CA LEU A 27 9.34 7.05 -4.53
C LEU A 27 10.57 6.24 -4.10
N LEU A 28 11.44 5.92 -5.05
CA LEU A 28 12.66 5.17 -4.76
C LEU A 28 13.56 5.90 -3.76
N SER A 29 13.62 7.22 -3.84
CA SER A 29 14.44 8.03 -2.93
C SER A 29 14.01 7.92 -1.47
N LYS A 30 12.79 7.47 -1.22
CA LYS A 30 12.23 7.32 0.14
C LYS A 30 12.44 5.93 0.71
N LEU A 31 12.98 5.00 -0.05
CA LEU A 31 13.12 3.61 0.35
C LEU A 31 14.58 3.23 0.58
N GLN A 32 14.79 2.35 1.53
CA GLN A 32 16.05 1.63 1.70
C GLN A 32 15.81 0.22 1.15
N LEU A 33 16.48 -0.13 0.07
CA LEU A 33 16.30 -1.41 -0.60
C LEU A 33 17.56 -2.26 -0.47
N ASP A 34 17.40 -3.55 -0.21
CA ASP A 34 18.51 -4.48 -0.25
C ASP A 34 18.83 -4.89 -1.70
N ASP A 35 19.90 -5.68 -1.87
CA ASP A 35 20.31 -6.10 -3.21
C ASP A 35 19.27 -6.93 -3.92
N SER A 36 18.55 -7.77 -3.18
CA SER A 36 17.48 -8.61 -3.71
C SER A 36 16.33 -7.77 -4.27
N GLU A 37 15.93 -6.73 -3.55
CA GLU A 37 14.87 -5.84 -3.99
C GLU A 37 15.29 -4.98 -5.18
N GLN A 38 16.52 -4.50 -5.19
CA GLN A 38 17.07 -3.77 -6.33
C GLN A 38 17.08 -4.64 -7.59
N GLU A 39 17.46 -5.91 -7.44
CA GLU A 39 17.45 -6.85 -8.55
C GLU A 39 16.04 -7.10 -9.05
N LYS A 40 15.08 -7.25 -8.15
CA LYS A 40 13.67 -7.41 -8.50
C LYS A 40 13.16 -6.22 -9.31
N LEU A 41 13.53 -5.00 -8.92
CA LEU A 41 13.13 -3.79 -9.65
C LEU A 41 13.69 -3.76 -11.07
N ARG A 42 14.92 -4.24 -11.26
CA ARG A 42 15.52 -4.30 -12.59
C ARG A 42 14.76 -5.22 -13.53
N HIS A 43 14.14 -6.27 -12.99
CA HIS A 43 13.36 -7.23 -13.78
C HIS A 43 11.91 -6.79 -14.02
N LEU A 44 11.42 -5.81 -13.28
CA LEU A 44 10.09 -5.26 -13.54
C LEU A 44 10.15 -4.39 -14.78
N SER A 45 9.15 -4.54 -15.64
CA SER A 45 9.03 -3.64 -16.79
C SER A 45 8.81 -2.22 -16.29
N LYS A 46 9.44 -1.25 -16.95
CA LYS A 46 9.24 0.16 -16.62
C LYS A 46 7.77 0.53 -16.79
N GLY A 47 7.28 1.43 -15.97
CA GLY A 47 5.93 1.93 -16.05
C GLY A 47 5.13 1.64 -14.79
N LYS A 48 3.84 1.31 -14.96
CA LYS A 48 2.90 1.19 -13.85
C LYS A 48 3.26 0.11 -12.83
N ARG A 49 3.80 -1.02 -13.27
CA ARG A 49 4.18 -2.11 -12.33
C ARG A 49 5.26 -1.66 -11.36
N THR A 50 6.29 -1.00 -11.87
CA THR A 50 7.35 -0.46 -11.02
C THR A 50 6.79 0.60 -10.08
N LEU A 51 5.97 1.49 -10.61
CA LEU A 51 5.36 2.56 -9.84
C LEU A 51 4.49 2.01 -8.70
N HIS A 52 3.66 1.01 -8.99
CA HIS A 52 2.80 0.38 -7.98
C HIS A 52 3.63 -0.32 -6.90
N TRP A 53 4.68 -1.05 -7.30
CA TRP A 53 5.55 -1.72 -6.35
C TRP A 53 6.20 -0.72 -5.39
N LEU A 54 6.76 0.35 -5.93
CA LEU A 54 7.40 1.40 -5.12
C LEU A 54 6.39 2.09 -4.22
N ALA A 55 5.23 2.44 -4.74
CA ALA A 55 4.21 3.17 -3.99
C ALA A 55 3.67 2.36 -2.82
N THR A 56 3.40 1.07 -3.01
CA THR A 56 2.93 0.21 -1.92
C THR A 56 3.99 0.07 -0.83
N ARG A 57 5.26 0.02 -1.19
CA ARG A 57 6.35 -0.07 -0.21
C ARG A 57 6.54 1.23 0.57
N VAL A 58 6.44 2.38 -0.09
CA VAL A 58 6.50 3.67 0.59
C VAL A 58 5.31 3.84 1.54
N LEU A 59 4.12 3.42 1.11
CA LEU A 59 2.93 3.49 1.94
C LEU A 59 3.04 2.56 3.16
N LEU A 60 3.57 1.35 2.96
CA LEU A 60 3.85 0.41 4.06
C LEU A 60 4.76 1.04 5.10
N ARG A 61 5.83 1.69 4.64
CA ARG A 61 6.77 2.39 5.52
C ARG A 61 6.07 3.50 6.31
N TYR A 62 5.20 4.24 5.65
CA TYR A 62 4.41 5.28 6.30
C TYR A 62 3.53 4.70 7.42
N LEU A 63 2.84 3.59 7.15
CA LEU A 63 1.99 2.93 8.15
C LEU A 63 2.79 2.36 9.31
N LEU A 64 3.97 1.83 9.06
CA LEU A 64 4.85 1.30 10.10
C LEU A 64 5.58 2.39 10.86
N GLN A 65 5.51 3.62 10.40
CA GLN A 65 6.11 4.80 11.04
C GLN A 65 7.62 4.64 11.26
N THR A 66 8.32 4.15 10.26
CA THR A 66 9.77 3.94 10.33
C THR A 66 10.48 4.57 9.14
N ASN A 67 11.71 4.96 9.34
CA ASN A 67 12.63 5.43 8.29
C ASN A 67 13.69 4.39 7.96
N GLU A 68 13.64 3.24 8.60
CA GLU A 68 14.59 2.17 8.42
C GLU A 68 14.18 1.20 7.33
N TYR A 69 15.11 0.36 6.90
CA TYR A 69 14.84 -0.70 5.96
C TYR A 69 13.77 -1.64 6.53
N ILE A 70 12.81 -2.01 5.68
CA ILE A 70 11.76 -2.97 6.04
C ILE A 70 11.99 -4.24 5.22
N HIS A 71 12.22 -5.35 5.92
CA HIS A 71 12.33 -6.65 5.29
C HIS A 71 10.91 -7.17 5.00
N CYS A 72 10.57 -7.27 3.73
CA CYS A 72 9.24 -7.69 3.30
C CYS A 72 9.38 -8.70 2.15
N PRO A 73 9.75 -9.94 2.46
CA PRO A 73 9.87 -10.98 1.44
C PRO A 73 8.50 -11.51 1.03
N SER A 74 8.48 -12.33 -0.02
CA SER A 74 7.29 -13.05 -0.45
C SER A 74 7.38 -14.51 -0.04
N ASP A 75 6.24 -15.10 0.32
CA ASP A 75 6.16 -16.51 0.63
C ASP A 75 6.14 -17.37 -0.66
N ASN A 76 5.94 -18.67 -0.51
CA ASN A 76 5.94 -19.60 -1.66
C ASN A 76 4.82 -19.32 -2.65
N ASN A 77 3.76 -18.61 -2.22
CA ASN A 77 2.63 -18.24 -3.07
C ASN A 77 2.79 -16.84 -3.66
N GLY A 78 3.93 -16.19 -3.41
CA GLY A 78 4.16 -14.82 -3.87
C GLY A 78 3.52 -13.76 -3.00
N LYS A 79 3.01 -14.12 -1.84
CA LYS A 79 2.36 -13.18 -0.93
C LYS A 79 3.39 -12.50 -0.03
N PRO A 80 3.41 -11.17 0.06
CA PRO A 80 4.36 -10.47 0.94
C PRO A 80 4.01 -10.66 2.42
N TYR A 81 5.04 -10.69 3.25
CA TYR A 81 4.87 -10.79 4.69
C TYR A 81 5.99 -10.03 5.42
N LEU A 82 5.79 -9.79 6.72
CA LEU A 82 6.74 -9.03 7.55
C LEU A 82 7.28 -9.92 8.66
N PRO A 83 8.49 -10.50 8.50
CA PRO A 83 9.04 -11.38 9.54
C PRO A 83 9.40 -10.66 10.83
N ASP A 84 9.68 -9.36 10.79
CA ASP A 84 10.14 -8.59 11.93
C ASP A 84 9.04 -7.82 12.66
N TYR A 85 7.78 -7.96 12.22
CA TYR A 85 6.65 -7.24 12.80
C TYR A 85 5.51 -8.20 13.07
N PRO A 86 4.68 -7.91 14.10
CA PRO A 86 3.55 -8.78 14.45
C PRO A 86 2.34 -8.62 13.55
N TYR A 87 2.49 -7.98 12.40
CA TYR A 87 1.38 -7.69 11.49
C TYR A 87 1.29 -8.67 10.34
N LYS A 88 0.07 -9.04 10.01
CA LYS A 88 -0.28 -9.52 8.69
C LYS A 88 -0.48 -8.32 7.78
N ILE A 89 -0.06 -8.42 6.53
CA ILE A 89 -0.16 -7.29 5.60
C ILE A 89 -0.94 -7.68 4.36
N SER A 90 -1.58 -6.67 3.78
CA SER A 90 -2.12 -6.76 2.42
C SER A 90 -1.71 -5.52 1.67
N LEU A 91 -1.29 -5.73 0.43
CA LEU A 91 -0.88 -4.66 -0.47
C LEU A 91 -1.77 -4.75 -1.70
N THR A 92 -2.30 -3.62 -2.14
CA THR A 92 -3.11 -3.57 -3.35
C THR A 92 -2.86 -2.29 -4.12
N HIS A 93 -3.23 -2.30 -5.38
CA HIS A 93 -3.17 -1.12 -6.22
C HIS A 93 -4.29 -1.17 -7.24
N SER A 94 -4.70 -0.01 -7.71
CA SER A 94 -5.71 0.10 -8.74
C SER A 94 -5.53 1.44 -9.45
N PHE A 95 -5.24 1.40 -10.74
CA PHE A 95 -4.98 2.60 -11.53
C PHE A 95 -3.88 3.47 -10.90
N GLU A 96 -4.23 4.63 -10.39
CA GLU A 96 -3.30 5.58 -9.77
C GLU A 96 -3.29 5.49 -8.25
N TYR A 97 -3.89 4.45 -7.67
CA TYR A 97 -4.04 4.31 -6.23
C TYR A 97 -3.25 3.13 -5.69
N ALA A 98 -2.70 3.30 -4.50
CA ALA A 98 -2.05 2.24 -3.75
C ALA A 98 -2.72 2.11 -2.40
N GLY A 99 -2.84 0.87 -1.90
CA GLY A 99 -3.41 0.60 -0.59
C GLY A 99 -2.59 -0.41 0.19
N VAL A 100 -2.51 -0.21 1.50
CA VAL A 100 -1.83 -1.12 2.42
C VAL A 100 -2.70 -1.28 3.66
N MET A 101 -2.83 -2.51 4.12
CA MET A 101 -3.52 -2.83 5.37
C MET A 101 -2.59 -3.66 6.26
N LEU A 102 -2.54 -3.30 7.54
CA LEU A 102 -1.81 -4.02 8.58
C LEU A 102 -2.82 -4.54 9.59
N SER A 103 -2.70 -5.80 9.99
CA SER A 103 -3.57 -6.38 11.00
C SER A 103 -2.82 -7.38 11.87
N THR A 104 -3.10 -7.39 13.18
CA THR A 104 -2.65 -8.43 14.08
C THR A 104 -3.64 -9.60 14.14
N GLN A 105 -4.77 -9.47 13.43
CA GLN A 105 -5.84 -10.48 13.41
C GLN A 105 -6.04 -11.01 11.99
N GLY A 106 -5.57 -12.16 11.66
CA GLY A 106 -5.94 -12.88 10.46
C GLY A 106 -5.72 -12.14 9.13
N ASP A 107 -6.24 -12.72 8.07
CA ASP A 107 -6.10 -12.21 6.70
C ASP A 107 -7.16 -11.15 6.42
N CYS A 108 -6.72 -10.00 5.95
CA CYS A 108 -7.60 -8.86 5.67
C CYS A 108 -7.56 -8.38 4.21
N GLY A 109 -6.98 -9.19 3.32
CA GLY A 109 -6.77 -8.76 1.93
C GLY A 109 -8.04 -8.42 1.18
N MET A 110 -9.10 -9.21 1.37
CA MET A 110 -10.38 -8.96 0.71
C MET A 110 -11.00 -7.62 1.14
N ASP A 111 -10.90 -7.30 2.41
CA ASP A 111 -11.44 -6.04 2.92
C ASP A 111 -10.74 -4.85 2.31
N LEU A 112 -9.42 -4.93 2.16
CA LEU A 112 -8.65 -3.85 1.53
C LEU A 112 -9.04 -3.67 0.07
N GLU A 113 -9.23 -4.74 -0.68
CA GLU A 113 -9.63 -4.66 -2.08
C GLU A 113 -11.02 -4.03 -2.24
N LEU A 114 -11.96 -4.38 -1.36
CA LEU A 114 -13.29 -3.78 -1.38
C LEU A 114 -13.24 -2.28 -1.12
N VAL A 115 -12.43 -1.86 -0.16
CA VAL A 115 -12.27 -0.43 0.13
C VAL A 115 -11.63 0.28 -1.05
N MET A 116 -10.60 -0.31 -1.65
CA MET A 116 -9.93 0.25 -2.83
C MET A 116 -10.92 0.46 -3.98
N ASP A 117 -11.74 -0.55 -4.26
CA ASP A 117 -12.74 -0.45 -5.34
C ASP A 117 -13.72 0.69 -5.08
N LYS A 118 -14.16 0.87 -3.84
CA LYS A 118 -15.06 1.97 -3.49
C LYS A 118 -14.39 3.33 -3.67
N VAL A 119 -13.15 3.46 -3.23
CA VAL A 119 -12.40 4.72 -3.35
C VAL A 119 -12.24 5.09 -4.83
N VAL A 120 -11.83 4.14 -5.66
CA VAL A 120 -11.63 4.40 -7.09
C VAL A 120 -12.92 4.79 -7.76
N ARG A 121 -14.02 4.09 -7.48
CA ARG A 121 -15.32 4.39 -8.05
C ARG A 121 -15.82 5.78 -7.67
N ILE A 122 -15.67 6.14 -6.40
CA ILE A 122 -16.09 7.46 -5.91
C ILE A 122 -15.29 8.56 -6.59
N LYS A 123 -13.97 8.39 -6.71
CA LYS A 123 -13.10 9.37 -7.35
C LYS A 123 -13.40 9.53 -8.83
N GLU A 124 -13.68 8.45 -9.53
CA GLU A 124 -14.02 8.49 -10.95
C GLU A 124 -15.34 9.20 -11.22
N LYS A 125 -16.27 9.16 -10.27
CA LYS A 125 -17.56 9.84 -10.38
C LYS A 125 -17.52 11.29 -9.93
N PHE A 126 -16.36 11.80 -9.54
CA PHE A 126 -16.17 13.17 -9.04
C PHE A 126 -17.06 13.49 -7.83
N LEU A 127 -17.23 12.52 -6.93
CA LEU A 127 -18.04 12.70 -5.75
C LEU A 127 -17.39 13.69 -4.78
N LYS A 128 -18.21 14.37 -4.00
CA LYS A 128 -17.76 15.34 -3.01
C LYS A 128 -17.06 14.62 -1.84
N PRO A 129 -16.15 15.32 -1.12
CA PRO A 129 -15.45 14.70 0.01
C PRO A 129 -16.35 14.05 1.06
N GLU A 130 -17.51 14.62 1.33
CA GLU A 130 -18.46 14.04 2.29
C GLU A 130 -19.03 12.69 1.84
N GLU A 131 -19.01 12.42 0.54
CA GLU A 131 -19.45 11.11 0.03
C GLU A 131 -18.42 10.03 0.26
N LEU A 132 -17.16 10.40 0.48
CA LEU A 132 -16.12 9.46 0.88
C LEU A 132 -16.35 8.93 2.28
N ALA A 133 -17.16 9.61 3.09
CA ALA A 133 -17.49 9.17 4.43
C ALA A 133 -18.21 7.81 4.46
N PHE A 134 -18.86 7.43 3.36
CA PHE A 134 -19.49 6.10 3.24
C PHE A 134 -18.50 4.97 3.37
N ILE A 135 -17.23 5.22 3.10
CA ILE A 135 -16.18 4.22 3.20
C ILE A 135 -15.72 4.06 4.64
N ASN A 136 -15.99 5.05 5.48
CA ASN A 136 -15.66 5.00 6.90
C ASN A 136 -16.56 4.00 7.60
N PRO A 137 -15.99 2.96 8.22
CA PRO A 137 -16.76 2.03 9.03
C PRO A 137 -17.29 2.68 10.29
#